data_b6d0544775ef4e717215038e8f85c431
#
_entry.id   b6d0544775ef4e717215038e8f85c431
#
_cell.length_a   1.000
_cell.length_b   1.000
_cell.length_c   1.000
_cell.angle_alpha   90.00
_cell.angle_beta   90.00
_cell.angle_gamma   90.00
#
_symmetry.space_group_name_H-M   'P 1'
#
loop_
_entity.id
_entity.type
_entity.pdbx_description
1 polymer ?
#
loop_
_entity_poly.entity_id
_entity_poly.type
_entity_poly.pdbx_seq_one_letter_code
_entity_poly.pdbx_strand_id
1 'polypeptide(L)'
;LGIGGSFLGNKVLFDVHCGELWNSLSNEQRDNYPRIYFSGNNIDPRRTGDIINHMKDVAQIKKTHGGQPLRIMLLVISKSGGTLDTMSNFMVMYDAFMKADNIEVEVVAVTDPNEEKPTLLKKLAIDMGWKQFAVPDGVGGRFTVFTEVGLTLAACIGFDIESFLAGARDMDEACQNDDLWKNPAMLNAALKFAASEKHGRDIEVMMPYGDYLKSVSEWYIQLLAESLGKQFNKEGK
;
A
#
# COMPACT_ATOMS: atom_id res chain seq x y z
N LEU A 1 -2.63 5.52 4.78
CA LEU A 1 -1.70 5.47 5.91
C LEU A 1 -1.24 4.03 6.11
N GLY A 2 0.07 3.79 6.00
CA GLY A 2 0.67 2.46 6.15
C GLY A 2 2.18 2.51 5.95
N ILE A 3 2.88 1.44 6.32
CA ILE A 3 4.34 1.28 6.16
C ILE A 3 4.66 -0.10 5.59
N GLY A 4 5.82 -0.27 4.96
CA GLY A 4 6.29 -1.54 4.42
C GLY A 4 5.29 -2.16 3.45
N GLY A 5 4.88 -3.40 3.67
CA GLY A 5 3.90 -4.09 2.82
C GLY A 5 2.55 -3.39 2.71
N SER A 6 2.12 -2.68 3.75
CA SER A 6 0.88 -1.87 3.72
C SER A 6 1.01 -0.59 2.88
N PHE A 7 2.21 -0.20 2.48
CA PHE A 7 2.49 1.00 1.68
C PHE A 7 3.00 0.67 0.28
N LEU A 8 4.05 -0.17 0.17
CA LEU A 8 4.78 -0.34 -1.08
C LEU A 8 3.93 -0.95 -2.20
N GLY A 9 3.13 -1.98 -1.94
CA GLY A 9 2.21 -2.54 -2.92
C GLY A 9 1.16 -1.53 -3.40
N ASN A 10 0.61 -0.76 -2.47
CA ASN A 10 -0.31 0.32 -2.78
C ASN A 10 0.32 1.44 -3.63
N LYS A 11 1.58 1.77 -3.33
CA LYS A 11 2.34 2.76 -4.11
C LYS A 11 2.57 2.28 -5.54
N VAL A 12 2.87 0.99 -5.74
CA VAL A 12 2.97 0.39 -7.08
C VAL A 12 1.67 0.54 -7.86
N LEU A 13 0.53 0.13 -7.28
CA LEU A 13 -0.78 0.25 -7.96
C LEU A 13 -1.07 1.70 -8.35
N PHE A 14 -0.81 2.64 -7.47
CA PHE A 14 -1.01 4.06 -7.73
C PHE A 14 -0.10 4.58 -8.84
N ASP A 15 1.20 4.35 -8.78
CA ASP A 15 2.16 4.89 -9.75
C ASP A 15 1.93 4.33 -11.15
N VAL A 16 1.64 3.03 -11.25
CA VAL A 16 1.37 2.37 -12.53
C VAL A 16 0.07 2.84 -13.17
N HIS A 17 -0.97 3.07 -12.37
CA HIS A 17 -2.30 3.42 -12.87
C HIS A 17 -2.49 4.93 -13.02
N CYS A 18 -2.11 5.69 -11.99
CA CYS A 18 -2.41 7.11 -11.90
C CYS A 18 -1.30 8.02 -12.44
N GLY A 19 -0.02 7.63 -12.27
CA GLY A 19 1.13 8.43 -12.60
C GLY A 19 1.35 9.62 -11.64
N GLU A 20 2.45 10.35 -11.87
CA GLU A 20 2.92 11.39 -10.95
C GLU A 20 1.99 12.62 -10.85
N LEU A 21 1.31 12.96 -11.95
CA LEU A 21 0.49 14.17 -12.01
C LEU A 21 -0.96 14.00 -11.59
N TRP A 22 -1.35 12.81 -11.13
CA TRP A 22 -2.73 12.48 -10.76
C TRP A 22 -3.40 13.54 -9.87
N ASN A 23 -2.73 13.96 -8.81
CA ASN A 23 -3.28 14.93 -7.87
C ASN A 23 -3.41 16.36 -8.43
N SER A 24 -2.76 16.64 -9.55
CA SER A 24 -2.82 17.94 -10.27
C SER A 24 -3.92 17.98 -11.31
N LEU A 25 -4.47 16.82 -11.70
CA LEU A 25 -5.54 16.72 -12.67
C LEU A 25 -6.88 17.27 -12.12
N SER A 26 -7.76 17.72 -13.02
CA SER A 26 -9.15 18.06 -12.67
C SER A 26 -9.95 16.81 -12.24
N ASN A 27 -11.12 17.02 -11.64
CA ASN A 27 -12.00 15.89 -11.29
C ASN A 27 -12.44 15.08 -12.52
N GLU A 28 -12.76 15.75 -13.61
CA GLU A 28 -13.15 15.12 -14.88
C GLU A 28 -12.02 14.27 -15.46
N GLN A 29 -10.78 14.79 -15.44
CA GLN A 29 -9.60 14.05 -15.91
C GLN A 29 -9.25 12.84 -15.04
N ARG A 30 -9.73 12.78 -13.82
CA ARG A 30 -9.62 11.62 -12.91
C ARG A 30 -10.89 10.77 -12.90
N ASP A 31 -11.83 10.95 -13.81
CA ASP A 31 -13.13 10.28 -13.79
C ASP A 31 -13.85 10.39 -12.43
N ASN A 32 -13.67 11.51 -11.75
CA ASN A 32 -14.14 11.81 -10.39
C ASN A 32 -13.54 10.95 -9.27
N TYR A 33 -12.51 10.16 -9.54
CA TYR A 33 -11.77 9.47 -8.48
C TYR A 33 -11.00 10.46 -7.60
N PRO A 34 -10.75 10.12 -6.32
CA PRO A 34 -10.15 11.04 -5.37
C PRO A 34 -8.67 11.32 -5.66
N ARG A 35 -8.17 12.42 -5.11
CA ARG A 35 -6.72 12.63 -4.94
C ARG A 35 -6.19 11.72 -3.84
N ILE A 36 -4.99 11.21 -4.02
CA ILE A 36 -4.38 10.25 -3.10
C ILE A 36 -3.11 10.82 -2.50
N TYR A 37 -3.02 10.78 -1.18
CA TYR A 37 -1.85 11.23 -0.42
C TYR A 37 -1.38 10.10 0.48
N PHE A 38 -0.12 9.70 0.32
CA PHE A 38 0.48 8.64 1.13
C PHE A 38 1.16 9.21 2.36
N SER A 39 0.92 8.59 3.53
CA SER A 39 1.54 8.91 4.80
C SER A 39 1.60 7.67 5.71
N GLY A 40 2.19 7.79 6.90
CA GLY A 40 2.25 6.69 7.88
C GLY A 40 3.42 5.75 7.70
N ASN A 41 4.32 6.05 6.78
CA ASN A 41 5.56 5.30 6.55
C ASN A 41 6.78 5.87 7.29
N ASN A 42 6.63 7.02 7.92
CA ASN A 42 7.64 7.67 8.75
C ASN A 42 6.98 8.69 9.68
N ILE A 43 7.55 8.90 10.87
CA ILE A 43 7.13 9.94 11.79
C ILE A 43 7.87 11.24 11.42
N ASP A 44 7.39 11.89 10.36
CA ASP A 44 7.92 13.16 9.88
C ASP A 44 6.87 14.27 10.11
N PRO A 45 7.10 15.18 11.06
CA PRO A 45 6.16 16.24 11.38
C PRO A 45 5.98 17.22 10.22
N ARG A 46 6.98 17.43 9.37
CA ARG A 46 6.89 18.33 8.23
C ARG A 46 5.92 17.79 7.20
N ARG A 47 6.14 16.56 6.72
CA ARG A 47 5.27 15.93 5.72
C ARG A 47 3.82 15.83 6.20
N THR A 48 3.63 15.39 7.45
CA THR A 48 2.29 15.28 8.04
C THR A 48 1.64 16.66 8.17
N GLY A 49 2.37 17.66 8.62
CA GLY A 49 1.91 19.05 8.71
C GLY A 49 1.57 19.65 7.34
N ASP A 50 2.40 19.42 6.32
CA ASP A 50 2.15 19.90 4.95
C ASP A 50 0.85 19.33 4.38
N ILE A 51 0.57 18.04 4.58
CA ILE A 51 -0.68 17.43 4.15
C ILE A 51 -1.88 18.03 4.91
N ILE A 52 -1.79 18.18 6.23
CA ILE A 52 -2.86 18.75 7.04
C ILE A 52 -3.16 20.20 6.62
N ASN A 53 -2.13 21.02 6.47
CA ASN A 53 -2.28 22.41 6.06
C ASN A 53 -2.89 22.52 4.67
N HIS A 54 -2.39 21.75 3.71
CA HIS A 54 -2.93 21.72 2.35
C HIS A 54 -4.44 21.36 2.35
N MET A 55 -4.86 20.35 3.12
CA MET A 55 -6.28 19.96 3.19
C MET A 55 -7.13 21.06 3.83
N LYS A 56 -6.64 21.73 4.88
CA LYS A 56 -7.33 22.87 5.50
C LYS A 56 -7.46 24.04 4.55
N ASP A 57 -6.43 24.35 3.79
CA ASP A 57 -6.46 25.42 2.77
C ASP A 57 -7.48 25.10 1.66
N VAL A 58 -7.51 23.86 1.16
CA VAL A 58 -8.51 23.41 0.18
C VAL A 58 -9.93 23.51 0.76
N ALA A 59 -10.14 23.10 2.00
CA ALA A 59 -11.44 23.20 2.68
C ALA A 59 -11.89 24.65 2.81
N GLN A 60 -10.98 25.55 3.18
CA GLN A 60 -11.28 26.99 3.31
C GLN A 60 -11.59 27.63 1.95
N ILE A 61 -10.87 27.28 0.90
CA ILE A 61 -11.15 27.75 -0.47
C ILE A 61 -12.55 27.30 -0.90
N LYS A 62 -12.90 26.02 -0.69
CA LYS A 62 -14.23 25.50 -0.99
C LYS A 62 -15.33 26.25 -0.22
N LYS A 63 -15.14 26.49 1.07
CA LYS A 63 -16.08 27.23 1.91
C LYS A 63 -16.30 28.66 1.40
N THR A 64 -15.23 29.37 1.07
CA THR A 64 -15.27 30.74 0.58
C THR A 64 -16.06 30.88 -0.73
N HIS A 65 -16.04 29.83 -1.58
CA HIS A 65 -16.79 29.78 -2.83
C HIS A 65 -18.16 29.10 -2.71
N GLY A 66 -18.67 28.87 -1.50
CA GLY A 66 -19.98 28.26 -1.28
C GLY A 66 -20.06 26.77 -1.64
N GLY A 67 -18.90 26.09 -1.77
CA GLY A 67 -18.84 24.66 -2.08
C GLY A 67 -19.15 23.78 -0.87
N GLN A 68 -19.49 22.52 -1.15
CA GLN A 68 -19.69 21.49 -0.13
C GLN A 68 -18.39 21.24 0.67
N PRO A 69 -18.49 20.75 1.92
CA PRO A 69 -17.33 20.38 2.72
C PRO A 69 -16.33 19.51 1.97
N LEU A 70 -15.06 19.62 2.31
CA LEU A 70 -14.04 18.73 1.80
C LEU A 70 -14.20 17.35 2.46
N ARG A 71 -14.49 16.33 1.69
CA ARG A 71 -14.54 14.95 2.17
C ARG A 71 -13.14 14.34 2.15
N ILE A 72 -12.69 13.85 3.28
CA ILE A 72 -11.40 13.17 3.46
C ILE A 72 -11.66 11.76 3.96
N MET A 73 -11.18 10.75 3.22
CA MET A 73 -11.14 9.39 3.71
C MET A 73 -9.73 9.06 4.20
N LEU A 74 -9.62 8.66 5.45
CA LEU A 74 -8.40 8.12 6.05
C LEU A 74 -8.43 6.59 5.91
N LEU A 75 -7.74 6.05 4.91
CA LEU A 75 -7.51 4.62 4.77
C LEU A 75 -6.32 4.22 5.63
N VAL A 76 -6.57 3.51 6.73
CA VAL A 76 -5.57 3.13 7.73
C VAL A 76 -5.30 1.64 7.62
N ILE A 77 -4.08 1.28 7.21
CA ILE A 77 -3.69 -0.10 6.94
C ILE A 77 -2.60 -0.51 7.91
N SER A 78 -2.92 -1.39 8.85
CA SER A 78 -1.98 -1.97 9.80
C SER A 78 -2.44 -3.34 10.26
N LYS A 79 -1.74 -4.41 9.86
CA LYS A 79 -2.06 -5.78 10.29
C LYS A 79 -2.01 -5.92 11.80
N SER A 80 -0.94 -5.45 12.46
CA SER A 80 -0.81 -5.47 13.92
C SER A 80 -1.74 -4.49 14.63
N GLY A 81 -2.31 -3.54 13.90
CA GLY A 81 -3.17 -2.48 14.43
C GLY A 81 -2.51 -1.54 15.44
N GLY A 82 -1.19 -1.66 15.64
CA GLY A 82 -0.42 -0.87 16.60
C GLY A 82 0.93 -0.37 16.06
N THR A 83 1.15 -0.44 14.74
CA THR A 83 2.38 0.05 14.11
C THR A 83 2.57 1.53 14.44
N LEU A 84 3.66 1.87 15.13
CA LEU A 84 3.90 3.19 15.71
C LEU A 84 3.78 4.32 14.67
N ASP A 85 4.51 4.19 13.55
CA ASP A 85 4.52 5.20 12.49
C ASP A 85 3.13 5.45 11.92
N THR A 86 2.42 4.39 11.57
CA THR A 86 1.08 4.47 11.00
C THR A 86 0.08 5.05 11.99
N MET A 87 0.05 4.55 13.22
CA MET A 87 -0.93 4.99 14.22
C MET A 87 -0.66 6.41 14.71
N SER A 88 0.60 6.82 14.89
CA SER A 88 0.95 8.20 15.28
C SER A 88 0.51 9.21 14.22
N ASN A 89 0.82 8.96 12.94
CA ASN A 89 0.36 9.83 11.85
C ASN A 89 -1.17 9.85 11.75
N PHE A 90 -1.80 8.68 11.88
CA PHE A 90 -3.26 8.58 11.84
C PHE A 90 -3.91 9.43 12.94
N MET A 91 -3.49 9.30 14.20
CA MET A 91 -4.07 10.02 15.32
C MET A 91 -3.92 11.54 15.16
N VAL A 92 -2.74 11.99 14.71
CA VAL A 92 -2.48 13.43 14.48
C VAL A 92 -3.34 13.97 13.34
N MET A 93 -3.43 13.24 12.21
CA MET A 93 -4.26 13.67 11.08
C MET A 93 -5.75 13.63 11.41
N TYR A 94 -6.21 12.56 12.06
CA TYR A 94 -7.61 12.41 12.45
C TYR A 94 -8.06 13.56 13.38
N ASP A 95 -7.31 13.83 14.45
CA ASP A 95 -7.60 14.92 15.36
C ASP A 95 -7.60 16.30 14.66
N ALA A 96 -6.60 16.52 13.80
CA ALA A 96 -6.47 17.78 13.07
C ALA A 96 -7.61 18.03 12.08
N PHE A 97 -8.11 16.98 11.41
CA PHE A 97 -9.22 17.09 10.47
C PHE A 97 -10.57 17.12 11.15
N MET A 98 -10.77 16.37 12.25
CA MET A 98 -12.00 16.45 13.06
C MET A 98 -12.23 17.82 13.69
N LYS A 99 -11.17 18.56 13.99
CA LYS A 99 -11.23 19.93 14.53
C LYS A 99 -11.27 21.00 13.44
N ALA A 100 -11.05 20.64 12.19
CA ALA A 100 -11.00 21.58 11.10
C ALA A 100 -12.41 21.96 10.62
N ASP A 101 -12.55 23.22 10.26
CA ASP A 101 -13.80 23.74 9.68
C ASP A 101 -13.95 23.25 8.22
N ASN A 102 -15.18 22.94 7.83
CA ASN A 102 -15.56 22.53 6.48
C ASN A 102 -14.83 21.26 5.96
N ILE A 103 -14.52 20.33 6.86
CA ILE A 103 -13.98 18.99 6.54
C ILE A 103 -14.93 17.92 7.10
N GLU A 104 -15.25 16.94 6.28
CA GLU A 104 -15.94 15.70 6.66
C GLU A 104 -14.93 14.56 6.60
N VAL A 105 -14.79 13.80 7.68
CA VAL A 105 -13.82 12.72 7.80
C VAL A 105 -14.52 11.37 7.82
N GLU A 106 -14.10 10.50 6.92
CA GLU A 106 -14.43 9.07 6.96
C GLU A 106 -13.15 8.27 7.25
N VAL A 107 -13.28 7.16 7.97
CA VAL A 107 -12.16 6.26 8.25
C VAL A 107 -12.50 4.87 7.75
N VAL A 108 -11.55 4.26 7.08
CA VAL A 108 -11.59 2.85 6.68
C VAL A 108 -10.37 2.16 7.29
N ALA A 109 -10.59 1.14 8.10
CA ALA A 109 -9.53 0.38 8.75
C ALA A 109 -9.30 -0.96 8.02
N VAL A 110 -8.04 -1.25 7.68
CA VAL A 110 -7.62 -2.55 7.16
C VAL A 110 -6.66 -3.17 8.16
N THR A 111 -7.11 -4.21 8.89
CA THR A 111 -6.38 -4.76 10.03
C THR A 111 -6.65 -6.25 10.22
N ASP A 112 -6.00 -6.87 11.19
CA ASP A 112 -6.21 -8.28 11.56
C ASP A 112 -7.69 -8.52 11.95
N PRO A 113 -8.34 -9.57 11.41
CA PRO A 113 -9.74 -9.87 11.68
C PRO A 113 -10.00 -10.53 13.05
N ASN A 114 -8.97 -10.88 13.81
CA ASN A 114 -9.12 -11.63 15.05
C ASN A 114 -10.09 -10.94 16.04
N GLU A 115 -11.13 -11.64 16.45
CA GLU A 115 -12.16 -11.13 17.36
C GLU A 115 -11.87 -11.45 18.84
N GLU A 116 -11.15 -12.53 19.11
CA GLU A 116 -10.80 -12.90 20.49
C GLU A 116 -9.71 -11.98 21.06
N LYS A 117 -8.78 -11.57 20.22
CA LYS A 117 -7.68 -10.65 20.58
C LYS A 117 -7.62 -9.49 19.58
N PRO A 118 -8.62 -8.61 19.57
CA PRO A 118 -8.67 -7.53 18.60
C PRO A 118 -7.50 -6.56 18.75
N THR A 119 -6.93 -6.15 17.63
CA THR A 119 -5.87 -5.13 17.57
C THR A 119 -6.39 -3.78 18.05
N LEU A 120 -5.49 -2.85 18.38
CA LEU A 120 -5.87 -1.49 18.76
C LEU A 120 -6.72 -0.81 17.67
N LEU A 121 -6.28 -0.90 16.41
CA LEU A 121 -7.01 -0.31 15.28
C LEU A 121 -8.39 -0.96 15.11
N LYS A 122 -8.50 -2.28 15.30
CA LYS A 122 -9.80 -2.99 15.24
C LYS A 122 -10.74 -2.53 16.34
N LYS A 123 -10.25 -2.38 17.58
CA LYS A 123 -11.06 -1.86 18.71
C LYS A 123 -11.58 -0.46 18.40
N LEU A 124 -10.71 0.44 17.98
CA LEU A 124 -11.10 1.79 17.60
C LEU A 124 -12.14 1.78 16.46
N ALA A 125 -11.97 0.95 15.46
CA ALA A 125 -12.89 0.86 14.34
C ALA A 125 -14.29 0.34 14.77
N ILE A 126 -14.35 -0.60 15.71
CA ILE A 126 -15.61 -1.07 16.30
C ILE A 126 -16.27 0.04 17.13
N ASP A 127 -15.52 0.66 18.03
CA ASP A 127 -16.02 1.70 18.94
C ASP A 127 -16.57 2.93 18.20
N MET A 128 -15.91 3.29 17.08
CA MET A 128 -16.25 4.44 16.26
C MET A 128 -17.19 4.11 15.08
N GLY A 129 -17.54 2.84 14.88
CA GLY A 129 -18.40 2.41 13.77
C GLY A 129 -17.77 2.56 12.38
N TRP A 130 -16.44 2.52 12.27
CA TRP A 130 -15.74 2.65 11.00
C TRP A 130 -15.87 1.40 10.14
N LYS A 131 -15.83 1.57 8.81
CA LYS A 131 -15.73 0.45 7.88
C LYS A 131 -14.42 -0.31 8.09
N GLN A 132 -14.50 -1.62 8.04
CA GLN A 132 -13.35 -2.50 8.26
C GLN A 132 -13.19 -3.48 7.12
N PHE A 133 -11.94 -3.77 6.77
CA PHE A 133 -11.53 -4.86 5.91
C PHE A 133 -10.47 -5.71 6.63
N ALA A 134 -10.46 -7.00 6.32
CA ALA A 134 -9.58 -7.96 6.96
C ALA A 134 -8.24 -8.06 6.22
N VAL A 135 -7.13 -8.13 6.95
CA VAL A 135 -5.88 -8.65 6.38
C VAL A 135 -5.93 -10.17 6.55
N PRO A 136 -5.91 -10.98 5.48
CA PRO A 136 -6.05 -12.42 5.59
C PRO A 136 -4.96 -13.05 6.46
N ASP A 137 -5.35 -14.05 7.24
CA ASP A 137 -4.43 -14.86 8.04
C ASP A 137 -3.41 -15.56 7.14
N GLY A 138 -2.19 -15.74 7.66
CA GLY A 138 -1.12 -16.40 6.93
C GLY A 138 -0.44 -15.57 5.85
N VAL A 139 -1.01 -14.44 5.42
CA VAL A 139 -0.39 -13.56 4.43
C VAL A 139 0.58 -12.59 5.11
N GLY A 140 1.86 -12.70 4.76
CA GLY A 140 2.90 -11.75 5.20
C GLY A 140 2.72 -10.37 4.57
N GLY A 141 3.12 -9.29 5.29
CA GLY A 141 2.92 -7.91 4.84
C GLY A 141 3.37 -7.62 3.40
N ARG A 142 4.53 -8.14 3.00
CA ARG A 142 5.08 -7.95 1.65
C ARG A 142 4.30 -8.63 0.52
N PHE A 143 3.37 -9.54 0.84
CA PHE A 143 2.53 -10.26 -0.14
C PHE A 143 1.11 -9.71 -0.25
N THR A 144 0.76 -8.66 0.50
CA THR A 144 -0.64 -8.24 0.71
C THR A 144 -1.24 -7.43 -0.44
N VAL A 145 -0.50 -7.14 -1.52
CA VAL A 145 -1.00 -6.31 -2.64
C VAL A 145 -2.24 -6.90 -3.32
N PHE A 146 -2.40 -8.22 -3.30
CA PHE A 146 -3.57 -8.95 -3.85
C PHE A 146 -4.68 -9.20 -2.83
N THR A 147 -4.59 -8.61 -1.65
CA THR A 147 -5.60 -8.70 -0.58
C THR A 147 -6.31 -7.36 -0.42
N GLU A 148 -7.22 -7.28 0.55
CA GLU A 148 -7.92 -6.03 0.90
C GLU A 148 -6.97 -4.86 1.16
N VAL A 149 -5.72 -5.13 1.49
CA VAL A 149 -4.68 -4.10 1.65
C VAL A 149 -4.44 -3.32 0.35
N GLY A 150 -4.24 -4.03 -0.77
CA GLY A 150 -4.04 -3.40 -2.07
C GLY A 150 -5.36 -3.09 -2.77
N LEU A 151 -6.33 -4.02 -2.70
CA LEU A 151 -7.59 -3.93 -3.43
C LEU A 151 -8.48 -2.77 -2.98
N THR A 152 -8.40 -2.35 -1.71
CA THR A 152 -9.14 -1.18 -1.23
C THR A 152 -8.65 0.11 -1.91
N LEU A 153 -7.34 0.31 -2.02
CA LEU A 153 -6.82 1.45 -2.78
C LEU A 153 -7.12 1.31 -4.27
N ALA A 154 -6.96 0.12 -4.85
CA ALA A 154 -7.28 -0.15 -6.24
C ALA A 154 -8.71 0.29 -6.59
N ALA A 155 -9.69 -0.06 -5.75
CA ALA A 155 -11.07 0.38 -5.89
C ALA A 155 -11.22 1.91 -5.80
N CYS A 156 -10.47 2.56 -4.90
CA CYS A 156 -10.52 4.02 -4.74
C CYS A 156 -9.97 4.80 -5.94
N ILE A 157 -9.13 4.21 -6.77
CA ILE A 157 -8.51 4.86 -7.93
C ILE A 157 -9.08 4.38 -9.28
N GLY A 158 -10.09 3.51 -9.26
CA GLY A 158 -10.67 2.96 -10.49
C GLY A 158 -9.80 1.93 -11.21
N PHE A 159 -8.90 1.28 -10.48
CA PHE A 159 -8.05 0.22 -11.03
C PHE A 159 -8.88 -1.01 -11.40
N ASP A 160 -8.59 -1.64 -12.54
CA ASP A 160 -9.25 -2.88 -12.96
C ASP A 160 -8.78 -4.06 -12.10
N ILE A 161 -9.50 -4.29 -11.00
CA ILE A 161 -9.19 -5.34 -10.03
C ILE A 161 -9.35 -6.73 -10.64
N GLU A 162 -10.33 -6.94 -11.53
CA GLU A 162 -10.58 -8.24 -12.12
C GLU A 162 -9.41 -8.66 -13.02
N SER A 163 -8.97 -7.77 -13.91
CA SER A 163 -7.81 -8.02 -14.78
C SER A 163 -6.52 -8.16 -13.97
N PHE A 164 -6.36 -7.40 -12.87
CA PHE A 164 -5.21 -7.52 -11.99
C PHE A 164 -5.13 -8.89 -11.32
N LEU A 165 -6.24 -9.37 -10.78
CA LEU A 165 -6.31 -10.70 -10.16
C LEU A 165 -6.24 -11.82 -11.20
N ALA A 166 -6.73 -11.60 -12.44
CA ALA A 166 -6.56 -12.55 -13.53
C ALA A 166 -5.08 -12.76 -13.86
N GLY A 167 -4.29 -11.67 -14.00
CA GLY A 167 -2.85 -11.77 -14.23
C GLY A 167 -2.11 -12.52 -13.11
N ALA A 168 -2.54 -12.34 -11.85
CA ALA A 168 -1.98 -13.10 -10.73
C ALA A 168 -2.31 -14.60 -10.84
N ARG A 169 -3.53 -14.97 -11.22
CA ARG A 169 -3.93 -16.38 -11.44
C ARG A 169 -3.17 -17.02 -12.60
N ASP A 170 -3.00 -16.30 -13.70
CA ASP A 170 -2.26 -16.79 -14.88
C ASP A 170 -0.80 -17.10 -14.49
N MET A 171 -0.18 -16.24 -13.69
CA MET A 171 1.18 -16.47 -13.21
C MET A 171 1.25 -17.62 -12.20
N ASP A 172 0.27 -17.74 -11.28
CA ASP A 172 0.18 -18.87 -10.36
C ASP A 172 0.07 -20.19 -11.10
N GLU A 173 -0.78 -20.28 -12.12
CA GLU A 173 -0.91 -21.46 -12.98
C GLU A 173 0.42 -21.81 -13.69
N ALA A 174 1.09 -20.82 -14.26
CA ALA A 174 2.39 -21.03 -14.89
C ALA A 174 3.45 -21.52 -13.89
N CYS A 175 3.41 -21.06 -12.65
CA CYS A 175 4.33 -21.47 -11.59
C CYS A 175 4.05 -22.86 -11.00
N GLN A 176 2.89 -23.48 -11.30
CA GLN A 176 2.59 -24.86 -10.91
C GLN A 176 3.23 -25.90 -11.84
N ASN A 177 3.84 -25.49 -12.95
CA ASN A 177 4.47 -26.40 -13.90
C ASN A 177 5.82 -26.90 -13.36
N ASP A 178 6.03 -28.21 -13.37
CA ASP A 178 7.28 -28.85 -12.91
C ASP A 178 8.42 -28.74 -13.95
N ASP A 179 8.13 -28.38 -15.20
CA ASP A 179 9.13 -28.15 -16.23
C ASP A 179 9.80 -26.78 -16.01
N LEU A 180 11.10 -26.81 -15.73
CA LEU A 180 11.92 -25.60 -15.52
C LEU A 180 11.73 -24.53 -16.60
N TRP A 181 11.61 -24.93 -17.86
CA TRP A 181 11.49 -24.01 -18.99
C TRP A 181 10.10 -23.40 -19.16
N LYS A 182 9.11 -23.96 -18.49
CA LYS A 182 7.72 -23.49 -18.51
C LYS A 182 7.32 -22.79 -17.21
N ASN A 183 8.13 -22.90 -16.17
CA ASN A 183 7.88 -22.26 -14.87
C ASN A 183 8.77 -21.01 -14.74
N PRO A 184 8.20 -19.80 -14.88
CA PRO A 184 8.99 -18.57 -14.89
C PRO A 184 9.67 -18.28 -13.55
N ALA A 185 9.05 -18.64 -12.43
CA ALA A 185 9.64 -18.45 -11.11
C ALA A 185 10.82 -19.39 -10.88
N MET A 186 10.67 -20.67 -11.26
CA MET A 186 11.72 -21.68 -11.15
C MET A 186 12.90 -21.34 -12.07
N LEU A 187 12.63 -20.93 -13.31
CA LEU A 187 13.66 -20.53 -14.26
C LEU A 187 14.44 -19.30 -13.76
N ASN A 188 13.75 -18.28 -13.25
CA ASN A 188 14.39 -17.09 -12.69
C ASN A 188 15.30 -17.45 -11.50
N ALA A 189 14.83 -18.30 -10.58
CA ALA A 189 15.61 -18.77 -9.44
C ALA A 189 16.84 -19.56 -9.89
N ALA A 190 16.70 -20.47 -10.85
CA ALA A 190 17.81 -21.27 -11.38
C ALA A 190 18.88 -20.42 -12.08
N LEU A 191 18.46 -19.41 -12.85
CA LEU A 191 19.40 -18.48 -13.51
C LEU A 191 20.18 -17.65 -12.50
N LYS A 192 19.52 -17.13 -11.46
CA LYS A 192 20.18 -16.37 -10.39
C LYS A 192 21.15 -17.24 -9.59
N PHE A 193 20.73 -18.45 -9.24
CA PHE A 193 21.60 -19.41 -8.56
C PHE A 193 22.84 -19.75 -9.40
N ALA A 194 22.66 -20.04 -10.69
CA ALA A 194 23.77 -20.35 -11.59
C ALA A 194 24.71 -19.14 -11.80
N ALA A 195 24.18 -17.92 -11.79
CA ALA A 195 24.97 -16.70 -11.90
C ALA A 195 25.84 -16.47 -10.65
N SER A 196 25.31 -16.71 -9.46
CA SER A 196 26.06 -16.67 -8.21
C SER A 196 27.12 -17.77 -8.17
N GLU A 197 26.73 -19.04 -8.25
CA GLU A 197 27.63 -20.18 -8.05
C GLU A 197 28.73 -20.28 -9.12
N LYS A 198 28.40 -20.02 -10.40
CA LYS A 198 29.36 -20.20 -11.50
C LYS A 198 30.14 -18.94 -11.85
N HIS A 199 29.61 -17.77 -11.55
CA HIS A 199 30.17 -16.49 -11.99
C HIS A 199 30.39 -15.48 -10.87
N GLY A 200 30.14 -15.84 -9.60
CA GLY A 200 30.29 -14.95 -8.44
C GLY A 200 29.46 -13.68 -8.53
N ARG A 201 28.27 -13.74 -9.19
CA ARG A 201 27.38 -12.58 -9.36
C ARG A 201 26.33 -12.58 -8.26
N ASP A 202 26.67 -12.00 -7.12
CA ASP A 202 25.86 -12.03 -5.90
C ASP A 202 25.03 -10.74 -5.71
N ILE A 203 25.13 -9.80 -6.65
CA ILE A 203 24.38 -8.54 -6.61
C ILE A 203 23.29 -8.57 -7.68
N GLU A 204 22.03 -8.43 -7.24
CA GLU A 204 20.89 -8.27 -8.12
C GLU A 204 20.51 -6.79 -8.23
N VAL A 205 20.32 -6.32 -9.46
CA VAL A 205 19.97 -4.92 -9.74
C VAL A 205 18.65 -4.86 -10.51
N MET A 206 17.65 -4.18 -9.96
CA MET A 206 16.41 -3.88 -10.66
C MET A 206 16.56 -2.53 -11.37
N MET A 207 16.39 -2.51 -12.68
CA MET A 207 16.52 -1.31 -13.53
C MET A 207 15.22 -1.04 -14.30
N PRO A 208 14.21 -0.38 -13.71
CA PRO A 208 13.01 -0.01 -14.44
C PRO A 208 13.32 1.13 -15.42
N TYR A 209 12.83 0.99 -16.66
CA TYR A 209 13.01 2.02 -17.70
C TYR A 209 11.82 3.00 -17.81
N GLY A 210 10.71 2.72 -17.13
CA GLY A 210 9.58 3.64 -17.02
C GLY A 210 9.54 4.26 -15.63
N ASP A 211 9.34 5.59 -15.55
CA ASP A 211 9.30 6.31 -14.26
C ASP A 211 8.20 5.75 -13.34
N TYR A 212 7.05 5.39 -13.91
CA TYR A 212 5.92 4.76 -13.21
C TYR A 212 6.24 3.36 -12.65
N LEU A 213 7.34 2.72 -13.07
CA LEU A 213 7.80 1.43 -12.55
C LEU A 213 8.80 1.55 -11.38
N LYS A 214 9.18 2.77 -10.99
CA LYS A 214 10.16 2.98 -9.92
C LYS A 214 9.73 2.31 -8.61
N SER A 215 8.48 2.47 -8.22
CA SER A 215 7.93 1.86 -7.00
C SER A 215 7.88 0.34 -7.04
N VAL A 216 7.86 -0.29 -8.23
CA VAL A 216 8.00 -1.74 -8.38
C VAL A 216 9.36 -2.20 -7.85
N SER A 217 10.43 -1.44 -8.12
CA SER A 217 11.77 -1.76 -7.58
C SER A 217 11.80 -1.65 -6.05
N GLU A 218 11.18 -0.62 -5.48
CA GLU A 218 11.12 -0.44 -4.03
C GLU A 218 10.33 -1.57 -3.35
N TRP A 219 9.20 -1.96 -3.93
CA TRP A 219 8.40 -3.10 -3.49
C TRP A 219 9.18 -4.42 -3.60
N TYR A 220 9.88 -4.63 -4.73
CA TYR A 220 10.67 -5.84 -4.97
C TYR A 220 11.85 -5.97 -3.99
N ILE A 221 12.52 -4.87 -3.64
CA ILE A 221 13.59 -4.86 -2.64
C ILE A 221 13.09 -5.41 -1.30
N GLN A 222 11.94 -4.93 -0.82
CA GLN A 222 11.35 -5.46 0.41
C GLN A 222 10.97 -6.94 0.26
N LEU A 223 10.30 -7.30 -0.85
CA LEU A 223 9.88 -8.67 -1.11
C LEU A 223 11.06 -9.64 -1.07
N LEU A 224 12.15 -9.30 -1.75
CA LEU A 224 13.36 -10.13 -1.83
C LEU A 224 14.11 -10.17 -0.47
N ALA A 225 14.40 -9.01 0.11
CA ALA A 225 15.17 -8.91 1.34
C ALA A 225 14.51 -9.63 2.53
N GLU A 226 13.22 -9.43 2.74
CA GLU A 226 12.49 -10.11 3.81
C GLU A 226 12.29 -11.62 3.54
N SER A 227 12.28 -12.05 2.28
CA SER A 227 12.15 -13.46 1.92
C SER A 227 13.46 -14.24 2.07
N LEU A 228 14.57 -13.65 1.67
CA LEU A 228 15.89 -14.31 1.62
C LEU A 228 16.83 -13.92 2.77
N GLY A 229 16.67 -12.73 3.36
CA GLY A 229 17.51 -12.21 4.45
C GLY A 229 17.28 -12.95 5.76
N LYS A 230 17.73 -14.21 5.83
CA LYS A 230 17.65 -15.06 7.02
C LYS A 230 19.05 -15.25 7.60
N GLN A 231 19.14 -15.29 8.93
CA GLN A 231 20.40 -15.51 9.63
C GLN A 231 20.98 -16.90 9.34
N PHE A 232 20.10 -17.89 9.20
CA PHE A 232 20.48 -19.28 8.95
C PHE A 232 19.77 -19.81 7.71
N ASN A 233 20.42 -20.69 6.98
CA ASN A 233 19.80 -21.49 5.93
C ASN A 233 18.92 -22.60 6.53
N LYS A 234 18.29 -23.43 5.67
CA LYS A 234 17.43 -24.55 6.12
C LYS A 234 18.21 -25.64 6.89
N GLU A 235 19.53 -25.68 6.79
CA GLU A 235 20.43 -26.61 7.51
C GLU A 235 20.94 -26.04 8.83
N GLY A 236 20.58 -24.80 9.19
CA GLY A 236 21.02 -24.13 10.40
C GLY A 236 22.44 -23.56 10.34
N LYS A 237 22.97 -23.38 9.13
CA LYS A 237 24.32 -22.80 8.89
C LYS A 237 24.19 -21.34 8.49
#